data_4268ef51b0f5190ff617f6e7b3e3da84
#
_entry.id   4268ef51b0f5190ff617f6e7b3e3da84
#
_cell.length_a   1.000
_cell.length_b   1.000
_cell.length_c   1.000
_cell.angle_alpha   90.00
_cell.angle_beta   90.00
_cell.angle_gamma   90.00
#
_symmetry.space_group_name_H-M   'P 1'
#
loop_
_entity.id
_entity.type
_entity.pdbx_description
1 polymer ?
#
loop_
_entity_poly.entity_id
_entity_poly.type
_entity_poly.pdbx_seq_one_letter_code
_entity_poly.pdbx_strand_id
1 'polypeptide(L)'
;NPDDTSRNNLMRQSVDLISKFPTIIAYAYNIMRHSNQGRSLHIRFPKENLSVAENFLYMLKGGYTALDARTLDLALMLHAEHGGGNNSTFTVRVTSSSGTDTYSSIAAAIGSLKGPLHGGANLAVVSMFNHLKENIRNWKSVSEIDDYLQKMLRKEVYDKCGLIYGIGHAVYTISDPRALLLKEMARDLAREKGREEEFAFLELLEERAVENFMNFKGNKV
;
A
#
# COMPACT_ATOMS: atom_id res chain seq x y z
N ASN A 1 -4.68 -21.08 24.67
CA ASN A 1 -5.48 -20.20 25.52
C ASN A 1 -5.25 -18.73 25.13
N PRO A 2 -6.26 -17.98 24.64
CA PRO A 2 -6.11 -16.58 24.30
C PRO A 2 -5.72 -15.70 25.51
N ASP A 3 -6.13 -16.07 26.71
CA ASP A 3 -5.84 -15.31 27.95
C ASP A 3 -4.42 -15.54 28.49
N ASP A 4 -3.66 -16.47 27.93
CA ASP A 4 -2.26 -16.69 28.29
C ASP A 4 -1.37 -15.69 27.55
N THR A 5 -0.96 -14.64 28.26
CA THR A 5 -0.07 -13.59 27.77
C THR A 5 1.42 -13.90 28.00
N SER A 6 1.79 -15.16 28.25
CA SER A 6 3.18 -15.55 28.30
C SER A 6 3.90 -15.30 26.97
N ARG A 7 5.19 -14.92 27.03
CA ARG A 7 5.98 -14.60 25.83
C ARG A 7 5.92 -15.69 24.76
N ASN A 8 6.00 -16.95 25.17
CA ASN A 8 5.97 -18.08 24.25
C ASN A 8 4.61 -18.20 23.56
N ASN A 9 3.50 -17.95 24.27
CA ASN A 9 2.17 -18.01 23.69
C ASN A 9 1.91 -16.81 22.78
N LEU A 10 2.34 -15.60 23.15
CA LEU A 10 2.25 -14.42 22.31
C LEU A 10 3.00 -14.61 20.98
N MET A 11 4.23 -15.17 21.03
CA MET A 11 5.00 -15.50 19.83
C MET A 11 4.25 -16.50 18.93
N ARG A 12 3.74 -17.58 19.52
CA ARG A 12 2.98 -18.60 18.77
C ARG A 12 1.72 -17.99 18.12
N GLN A 13 0.94 -17.22 18.86
CA GLN A 13 -0.26 -16.57 18.36
C GLN A 13 0.07 -15.56 17.23
N SER A 14 1.16 -14.82 17.35
CA SER A 14 1.62 -13.89 16.31
C SER A 14 1.98 -14.61 15.02
N VAL A 15 2.76 -15.70 15.11
CA VAL A 15 3.12 -16.53 13.94
C VAL A 15 1.87 -17.16 13.31
N ASP A 16 0.96 -17.67 14.11
CA ASP A 16 -0.31 -18.23 13.67
C ASP A 16 -1.15 -17.18 12.90
N LEU A 17 -1.22 -15.96 13.39
CA LEU A 17 -1.92 -14.88 12.71
C LEU A 17 -1.25 -14.52 11.38
N ILE A 18 0.06 -14.33 11.37
CA ILE A 18 0.83 -14.03 10.14
C ILE A 18 0.55 -15.10 9.07
N SER A 19 0.55 -16.37 9.44
CA SER A 19 0.32 -17.48 8.52
C SER A 19 -1.13 -17.54 7.99
N LYS A 20 -2.10 -17.09 8.77
CA LYS A 20 -3.55 -17.15 8.43
C LYS A 20 -4.03 -15.92 7.67
N PHE A 21 -3.41 -14.76 7.85
CA PHE A 21 -3.85 -13.52 7.22
C PHE A 21 -3.97 -13.60 5.68
N PRO A 22 -3.03 -14.21 4.94
CA PRO A 22 -3.17 -14.34 3.50
C PRO A 22 -4.47 -15.06 3.08
N THR A 23 -4.81 -16.13 3.78
CA THR A 23 -6.04 -16.90 3.53
C THR A 23 -7.29 -16.08 3.88
N ILE A 24 -7.29 -15.44 5.05
CA ILE A 24 -8.41 -14.60 5.52
C ILE A 24 -8.69 -13.48 4.51
N ILE A 25 -7.65 -12.76 4.09
CA ILE A 25 -7.77 -11.63 3.16
C ILE A 25 -8.23 -12.10 1.78
N ALA A 26 -7.62 -13.17 1.23
CA ALA A 26 -7.97 -13.70 -0.08
C ALA A 26 -9.43 -14.19 -0.13
N TYR A 27 -9.88 -14.87 0.92
CA TYR A 27 -11.26 -15.36 1.00
C TYR A 27 -12.25 -14.22 1.19
N ALA A 28 -11.98 -13.30 2.11
CA ALA A 28 -12.83 -12.14 2.33
C ALA A 28 -13.00 -11.32 1.04
N TYR A 29 -11.91 -11.10 0.31
CA TYR A 29 -11.95 -10.39 -0.96
C TYR A 29 -12.76 -11.14 -2.04
N ASN A 30 -12.56 -12.44 -2.20
CA ASN A 30 -13.32 -13.24 -3.17
C ASN A 30 -14.81 -13.30 -2.84
N ILE A 31 -15.17 -13.41 -1.55
CA ILE A 31 -16.57 -13.37 -1.08
C ILE A 31 -17.17 -11.98 -1.36
N MET A 32 -16.45 -10.91 -1.04
CA MET A 32 -16.91 -9.55 -1.30
C MET A 32 -17.15 -9.32 -2.80
N ARG A 33 -16.26 -9.78 -3.68
CA ARG A 33 -16.45 -9.69 -5.13
C ARG A 33 -17.64 -10.50 -5.62
N HIS A 34 -17.84 -11.68 -5.05
CA HIS A 34 -19.01 -12.49 -5.37
C HIS A 34 -20.31 -11.78 -4.97
N SER A 35 -20.40 -11.33 -3.70
CA SER A 35 -21.63 -10.75 -3.15
C SER A 35 -21.95 -9.37 -3.74
N ASN A 36 -20.94 -8.51 -3.96
CA ASN A 36 -21.19 -7.12 -4.34
C ASN A 36 -21.01 -6.85 -5.84
N GLN A 37 -20.30 -7.71 -6.56
CA GLN A 37 -19.98 -7.50 -7.98
C GLN A 37 -20.50 -8.62 -8.90
N GLY A 38 -21.22 -9.61 -8.37
CA GLY A 38 -21.75 -10.74 -9.13
C GLY A 38 -20.66 -11.62 -9.77
N ARG A 39 -19.43 -11.59 -9.28
CA ARG A 39 -18.34 -12.42 -9.80
C ARG A 39 -18.48 -13.86 -9.30
N SER A 40 -17.99 -14.83 -10.09
CA SER A 40 -17.93 -16.22 -9.65
C SER A 40 -17.10 -16.36 -8.38
N LEU A 41 -17.58 -17.11 -7.41
CA LEU A 41 -16.85 -17.38 -6.17
C LEU A 41 -15.77 -18.43 -6.42
N HIS A 42 -14.53 -18.04 -6.26
CA HIS A 42 -13.37 -18.92 -6.36
C HIS A 42 -12.70 -19.06 -4.99
N ILE A 43 -12.78 -20.24 -4.39
CA ILE A 43 -12.08 -20.60 -3.17
C ILE A 43 -10.96 -21.56 -3.51
N ARG A 44 -9.71 -21.15 -3.30
CA ARG A 44 -8.50 -21.96 -3.49
C ARG A 44 -7.82 -22.15 -2.16
N PHE A 45 -7.53 -23.38 -1.81
CA PHE A 45 -6.81 -23.69 -0.56
C PHE A 45 -5.32 -23.41 -0.72
N PRO A 46 -4.64 -22.94 0.33
CA PRO A 46 -3.20 -22.76 0.30
C PRO A 46 -2.47 -24.08 0.06
N LYS A 47 -1.29 -24.02 -0.52
CA LYS A 47 -0.43 -25.16 -0.81
C LYS A 47 0.82 -25.11 0.08
N GLU A 48 1.22 -26.23 0.61
CA GLU A 48 2.35 -26.34 1.55
C GLU A 48 3.69 -25.96 0.93
N ASN A 49 3.86 -26.19 -0.37
CA ASN A 49 5.12 -25.94 -1.09
C ASN A 49 5.26 -24.52 -1.63
N LEU A 50 4.31 -23.62 -1.36
CA LEU A 50 4.36 -22.23 -1.80
C LEU A 50 4.71 -21.30 -0.64
N SER A 51 5.45 -20.24 -0.93
CA SER A 51 5.70 -19.14 0.02
C SER A 51 4.42 -18.38 0.38
N VAL A 52 4.51 -17.49 1.35
CA VAL A 52 3.38 -16.63 1.76
C VAL A 52 2.89 -15.79 0.58
N ALA A 53 3.79 -15.15 -0.16
CA ALA A 53 3.47 -14.32 -1.31
C ALA A 53 2.84 -15.14 -2.45
N GLU A 54 3.42 -16.29 -2.76
CA GLU A 54 2.91 -17.19 -3.78
C GLU A 54 1.53 -17.74 -3.43
N ASN A 55 1.33 -18.18 -2.19
CA ASN A 55 0.04 -18.65 -1.71
C ASN A 55 -1.04 -17.57 -1.79
N PHE A 56 -0.71 -16.34 -1.38
CA PHE A 56 -1.64 -15.22 -1.46
C PHE A 56 -2.07 -14.96 -2.92
N LEU A 57 -1.11 -14.88 -3.85
CA LEU A 57 -1.39 -14.65 -5.27
C LEU A 57 -2.19 -15.82 -5.88
N TYR A 58 -1.83 -17.05 -5.54
CA TYR A 58 -2.54 -18.23 -6.00
C TYR A 58 -3.99 -18.25 -5.52
N MET A 59 -4.24 -18.00 -4.22
CA MET A 59 -5.59 -17.96 -3.68
C MET A 59 -6.42 -16.81 -4.26
N LEU A 60 -5.79 -15.66 -4.50
CA LEU A 60 -6.47 -14.46 -4.99
C LEU A 60 -6.79 -14.53 -6.49
N LYS A 61 -5.79 -14.88 -7.33
CA LYS A 61 -5.87 -14.81 -8.79
C LYS A 61 -5.86 -16.18 -9.50
N GLY A 62 -5.32 -17.20 -8.88
CA GLY A 62 -5.13 -18.53 -9.44
C GLY A 62 -3.86 -18.70 -10.26
N GLY A 63 -3.33 -17.61 -10.85
CA GLY A 63 -2.08 -17.59 -11.61
C GLY A 63 -1.24 -16.37 -11.27
N TYR A 64 0.07 -16.52 -11.30
CA TYR A 64 1.05 -15.46 -11.09
C TYR A 64 2.38 -15.81 -11.77
N THR A 65 3.21 -14.81 -12.05
CA THR A 65 4.57 -15.03 -12.54
C THR A 65 5.56 -15.06 -11.37
N ALA A 66 6.78 -15.53 -11.61
CA ALA A 66 7.84 -15.47 -10.63
C ALA A 66 8.17 -14.03 -10.19
N LEU A 67 8.00 -13.07 -11.12
CA LEU A 67 8.19 -11.65 -10.82
C LEU A 67 7.05 -11.10 -9.95
N ASP A 68 5.78 -11.47 -10.22
CA ASP A 68 4.65 -11.13 -9.35
C ASP A 68 4.92 -11.57 -7.90
N ALA A 69 5.37 -12.83 -7.72
CA ALA A 69 5.66 -13.38 -6.40
C ALA A 69 6.80 -12.65 -5.69
N ARG A 70 7.92 -12.41 -6.38
CA ARG A 70 9.05 -11.65 -5.81
C ARG A 70 8.68 -10.22 -5.45
N THR A 71 7.88 -9.56 -6.30
CA THR A 71 7.43 -8.18 -6.04
C THR A 71 6.55 -8.12 -4.80
N LEU A 72 5.61 -9.05 -4.66
CA LEU A 72 4.77 -9.11 -3.46
C LEU A 72 5.57 -9.48 -2.21
N ASP A 73 6.49 -10.42 -2.31
CA ASP A 73 7.35 -10.82 -1.20
C ASP A 73 8.20 -9.65 -0.69
N LEU A 74 8.84 -8.92 -1.60
CA LEU A 74 9.55 -7.69 -1.25
C LEU A 74 8.62 -6.66 -0.58
N ALA A 75 7.42 -6.45 -1.12
CA ALA A 75 6.45 -5.52 -0.54
C ALA A 75 6.07 -5.95 0.88
N LEU A 76 5.83 -7.24 1.14
CA LEU A 76 5.52 -7.76 2.48
C LEU A 76 6.69 -7.56 3.45
N MET A 77 7.93 -7.82 3.01
CA MET A 77 9.12 -7.58 3.84
C MET A 77 9.28 -6.10 4.21
N LEU A 78 9.09 -5.19 3.25
CA LEU A 78 9.23 -3.74 3.47
C LEU A 78 8.11 -3.15 4.33
N HIS A 79 6.98 -3.85 4.44
CA HIS A 79 5.86 -3.47 5.31
C HIS A 79 5.88 -4.15 6.69
N ALA A 80 6.82 -5.04 6.95
CA ALA A 80 6.90 -5.76 8.24
C ALA A 80 7.23 -4.85 9.43
N GLU A 81 7.93 -3.73 9.19
CA GLU A 81 8.32 -2.78 10.23
C GLU A 81 8.18 -1.33 9.73
N HIS A 82 7.61 -0.46 10.54
CA HIS A 82 7.46 0.97 10.27
C HIS A 82 7.75 1.84 11.52
N GLY A 83 8.33 1.27 12.54
CA GLY A 83 8.59 1.95 13.80
C GLY A 83 7.35 2.17 14.68
N GLY A 84 7.59 2.54 15.92
CA GLY A 84 6.55 2.72 16.93
C GLY A 84 5.57 3.87 16.69
N GLY A 85 5.89 4.78 15.77
CA GLY A 85 5.04 5.93 15.40
C GLY A 85 3.90 5.61 14.44
N ASN A 86 3.87 4.41 13.86
CA ASN A 86 2.74 3.96 13.06
C ASN A 86 1.49 3.84 13.93
N ASN A 87 0.36 4.38 13.47
CA ASN A 87 -0.88 4.45 14.27
C ASN A 87 -1.42 3.08 14.65
N SER A 88 -1.31 2.07 13.79
CA SER A 88 -1.71 0.69 14.12
C SER A 88 -0.76 0.06 15.14
N THR A 89 0.54 0.25 15.01
CA THR A 89 1.53 -0.21 15.99
C THR A 89 1.31 0.44 17.35
N PHE A 90 1.04 1.75 17.38
CA PHE A 90 0.68 2.46 18.61
C PHE A 90 -0.60 1.88 19.23
N THR A 91 -1.63 1.64 18.44
CA THR A 91 -2.89 1.05 18.89
C THR A 91 -2.69 -0.34 19.50
N VAL A 92 -1.90 -1.22 18.86
CA VAL A 92 -1.55 -2.54 19.44
C VAL A 92 -0.90 -2.36 20.81
N ARG A 93 0.10 -1.48 20.91
CA ARG A 93 0.86 -1.27 22.16
C ARG A 93 -0.03 -0.73 23.29
N VAL A 94 -0.90 0.22 22.98
CA VAL A 94 -1.85 0.77 23.96
C VAL A 94 -2.86 -0.29 24.38
N THR A 95 -3.48 -0.99 23.43
CA THR A 95 -4.49 -2.00 23.73
C THR A 95 -3.90 -3.17 24.51
N SER A 96 -2.74 -3.70 24.10
CA SER A 96 -2.09 -4.82 24.80
C SER A 96 -1.57 -4.45 26.20
N SER A 97 -1.27 -3.18 26.46
CA SER A 97 -0.81 -2.72 27.78
C SER A 97 -1.85 -2.91 28.89
N SER A 98 -3.12 -3.06 28.52
CA SER A 98 -4.20 -3.37 29.47
C SER A 98 -4.25 -4.85 29.88
N GLY A 99 -3.39 -5.71 29.30
CA GLY A 99 -3.38 -7.15 29.55
C GLY A 99 -4.42 -7.93 28.76
N THR A 100 -5.04 -7.33 27.72
CA THR A 100 -5.96 -8.04 26.83
C THR A 100 -5.23 -9.02 25.91
N ASP A 101 -5.96 -9.91 25.27
CA ASP A 101 -5.44 -10.95 24.39
C ASP A 101 -4.87 -10.39 23.07
N THR A 102 -4.06 -11.20 22.39
CA THR A 102 -3.41 -10.85 21.12
C THR A 102 -4.44 -10.51 20.03
N TYR A 103 -5.52 -11.27 19.94
CA TYR A 103 -6.49 -11.13 18.86
C TYR A 103 -7.26 -9.81 18.97
N SER A 104 -7.68 -9.44 20.18
CA SER A 104 -8.30 -8.16 20.48
C SER A 104 -7.38 -6.98 20.16
N SER A 105 -6.09 -7.08 20.51
CA SER A 105 -5.09 -6.07 20.22
C SER A 105 -4.88 -5.87 18.71
N ILE A 106 -4.80 -6.96 17.94
CA ILE A 106 -4.65 -6.90 16.48
C ILE A 106 -5.95 -6.42 15.82
N ALA A 107 -7.12 -6.84 16.29
CA ALA A 107 -8.40 -6.34 15.78
C ALA A 107 -8.55 -4.82 15.98
N ALA A 108 -8.13 -4.28 17.13
CA ALA A 108 -8.09 -2.83 17.37
C ALA A 108 -7.16 -2.11 16.38
N ALA A 109 -5.98 -2.68 16.10
CA ALA A 109 -5.05 -2.12 15.12
C ALA A 109 -5.59 -2.15 13.68
N ILE A 110 -6.31 -3.19 13.28
CA ILE A 110 -7.01 -3.25 11.99
C ILE A 110 -8.10 -2.17 11.94
N GLY A 111 -8.83 -1.93 13.03
CA GLY A 111 -9.77 -0.83 13.15
C GLY A 111 -9.10 0.53 12.93
N SER A 112 -7.92 0.75 13.51
CA SER A 112 -7.10 1.93 13.27
C SER A 112 -6.66 2.05 11.80
N LEU A 113 -6.18 0.93 11.20
CA LEU A 113 -5.75 0.90 9.80
C LEU A 113 -6.89 1.22 8.82
N LYS A 114 -8.12 0.87 9.14
CA LYS A 114 -9.31 1.15 8.32
C LYS A 114 -9.56 2.66 8.13
N GLY A 115 -9.04 3.51 9.01
CA GLY A 115 -9.24 4.96 8.96
C GLY A 115 -8.67 5.58 7.68
N PRO A 116 -9.39 6.54 7.05
CA PRO A 116 -8.96 7.15 5.78
C PRO A 116 -7.66 7.95 5.91
N LEU A 117 -7.33 8.44 7.10
CA LEU A 117 -6.09 9.18 7.36
C LEU A 117 -4.90 8.27 7.66
N HIS A 118 -5.09 6.93 7.69
CA HIS A 118 -4.04 5.96 7.94
C HIS A 118 -3.93 4.97 6.76
N GLY A 119 -4.77 3.96 6.67
CA GLY A 119 -4.73 2.98 5.57
C GLY A 119 -5.26 3.51 4.23
N GLY A 120 -5.93 4.65 4.23
CA GLY A 120 -6.46 5.28 3.01
C GLY A 120 -5.43 5.97 2.11
N ALA A 121 -4.19 6.15 2.57
CA ALA A 121 -3.16 6.87 1.83
C ALA A 121 -2.89 6.27 0.43
N ASN A 122 -2.73 4.96 0.33
CA ASN A 122 -2.51 4.29 -0.94
C ASN A 122 -3.69 4.45 -1.91
N LEU A 123 -4.91 4.40 -1.41
CA LEU A 123 -6.10 4.62 -2.23
C LEU A 123 -6.14 6.05 -2.77
N ALA A 124 -5.76 7.03 -1.97
CA ALA A 124 -5.67 8.43 -2.38
C ALA A 124 -4.64 8.62 -3.51
N VAL A 125 -3.45 8.00 -3.37
CA VAL A 125 -2.40 8.02 -4.41
C VAL A 125 -2.89 7.38 -5.71
N VAL A 126 -3.49 6.20 -5.66
CA VAL A 126 -4.00 5.49 -6.84
C VAL A 126 -5.13 6.30 -7.51
N SER A 127 -6.05 6.86 -6.73
CA SER A 127 -7.14 7.69 -7.25
C SER A 127 -6.62 8.95 -7.92
N MET A 128 -5.65 9.63 -7.31
CA MET A 128 -4.99 10.80 -7.89
C MET A 128 -4.26 10.44 -9.19
N PHE A 129 -3.51 9.35 -9.21
CA PHE A 129 -2.78 8.91 -10.39
C PHE A 129 -3.71 8.57 -11.56
N ASN A 130 -4.82 7.88 -11.29
CA ASN A 130 -5.83 7.62 -12.31
C ASN A 130 -6.46 8.91 -12.84
N HIS A 131 -6.79 9.85 -11.96
CA HIS A 131 -7.28 11.16 -12.35
C HIS A 131 -6.28 11.93 -13.22
N LEU A 132 -5.00 11.92 -12.89
CA LEU A 132 -3.95 12.55 -13.70
C LEU A 132 -3.84 11.91 -15.09
N LYS A 133 -3.90 10.59 -15.19
CA LYS A 133 -3.90 9.88 -16.47
C LYS A 133 -5.06 10.26 -17.38
N GLU A 134 -6.21 10.52 -16.82
CA GLU A 134 -7.42 10.91 -17.56
C GLU A 134 -7.41 12.39 -18.01
N ASN A 135 -6.70 13.24 -17.29
CA ASN A 135 -6.74 14.69 -17.50
C ASN A 135 -5.49 15.29 -18.15
N ILE A 136 -4.36 14.59 -18.12
CA ILE A 136 -3.14 14.96 -18.83
C ILE A 136 -3.11 14.21 -20.16
N ARG A 137 -3.09 14.94 -21.27
CA ARG A 137 -3.17 14.36 -22.62
C ARG A 137 -1.84 13.80 -23.08
N ASN A 138 -0.77 14.54 -22.84
CA ASN A 138 0.57 14.13 -23.21
C ASN A 138 1.42 13.83 -21.96
N TRP A 139 1.52 12.57 -21.62
CA TRP A 139 2.25 12.07 -20.46
C TRP A 139 3.77 12.33 -20.50
N LYS A 140 4.31 12.81 -21.64
CA LYS A 140 5.72 13.17 -21.83
C LYS A 140 5.93 14.69 -21.78
N SER A 141 4.87 15.47 -21.70
CA SER A 141 4.94 16.93 -21.64
C SER A 141 5.15 17.44 -20.23
N VAL A 142 6.37 17.84 -19.92
CA VAL A 142 6.73 18.45 -18.63
C VAL A 142 5.83 19.65 -18.32
N SER A 143 5.60 20.54 -19.31
CA SER A 143 4.79 21.74 -19.11
C SER A 143 3.33 21.42 -18.78
N GLU A 144 2.73 20.42 -19.44
CA GLU A 144 1.34 20.05 -19.19
C GLU A 144 1.20 19.41 -17.79
N ILE A 145 2.18 18.59 -17.38
CA ILE A 145 2.23 18.00 -16.04
C ILE A 145 2.36 19.09 -14.98
N ASP A 146 3.31 20.03 -15.16
CA ASP A 146 3.53 21.11 -14.21
C ASP A 146 2.32 22.01 -14.06
N ASP A 147 1.69 22.42 -15.15
CA ASP A 147 0.47 23.22 -15.14
C ASP A 147 -0.65 22.53 -14.36
N TYR A 148 -0.79 21.22 -14.55
CA TYR A 148 -1.83 20.47 -13.85
C TYR A 148 -1.53 20.32 -12.36
N LEU A 149 -0.29 20.00 -11.98
CA LEU A 149 0.15 19.91 -10.58
C LEU A 149 0.00 21.25 -9.86
N GLN A 150 0.32 22.37 -10.52
CA GLN A 150 0.11 23.71 -9.95
C GLN A 150 -1.38 24.02 -9.71
N LYS A 151 -2.27 23.63 -10.62
CA LYS A 151 -3.72 23.75 -10.41
C LYS A 151 -4.19 22.92 -9.23
N MET A 152 -3.64 21.71 -9.05
CA MET A 152 -3.93 20.90 -7.86
C MET A 152 -3.50 21.61 -6.58
N LEU A 153 -2.27 22.11 -6.53
CA LEU A 153 -1.74 22.84 -5.35
C LEU A 153 -2.53 24.10 -5.04
N ARG A 154 -3.06 24.78 -6.06
CA ARG A 154 -3.95 25.97 -5.92
C ARG A 154 -5.39 25.60 -5.58
N LYS A 155 -5.74 24.32 -5.43
CA LYS A 155 -7.09 23.83 -5.11
C LYS A 155 -8.13 24.07 -6.24
N GLU A 156 -7.68 24.15 -7.47
CA GLU A 156 -8.53 24.45 -8.62
C GLU A 156 -9.15 23.19 -9.25
N VAL A 157 -8.42 22.05 -9.16
CA VAL A 157 -8.80 20.78 -9.81
C VAL A 157 -8.72 19.61 -8.84
N TYR A 158 -9.16 18.43 -9.28
CA TYR A 158 -9.22 17.20 -8.52
C TYR A 158 -10.12 17.35 -7.28
N ASP A 159 -9.64 16.94 -6.12
CA ASP A 159 -10.37 17.00 -4.83
C ASP A 159 -10.31 18.36 -4.14
N LYS A 160 -9.61 19.32 -4.73
CA LYS A 160 -9.43 20.70 -4.24
C LYS A 160 -8.81 20.80 -2.83
N CYS A 161 -8.14 19.76 -2.36
CA CYS A 161 -7.45 19.77 -1.07
C CYS A 161 -6.10 20.52 -1.12
N GLY A 162 -5.52 20.69 -2.30
CA GLY A 162 -4.20 21.30 -2.48
C GLY A 162 -3.05 20.39 -2.08
N LEU A 163 -3.26 19.07 -2.20
CA LEU A 163 -2.29 18.03 -1.87
C LEU A 163 -1.90 17.27 -3.13
N ILE A 164 -0.63 16.89 -3.20
CA ILE A 164 -0.13 15.86 -4.10
C ILE A 164 0.14 14.65 -3.22
N TYR A 165 -0.75 13.65 -3.30
CA TYR A 165 -0.68 12.47 -2.44
C TYR A 165 0.57 11.64 -2.76
N GLY A 166 1.27 11.17 -1.73
CA GLY A 166 2.52 10.42 -1.84
C GLY A 166 3.78 11.29 -1.83
N ILE A 167 3.64 12.61 -1.82
CA ILE A 167 4.75 13.57 -1.73
C ILE A 167 4.76 14.23 -0.36
N GLY A 168 5.97 14.38 0.21
CA GLY A 168 6.19 14.96 1.54
C GLY A 168 6.06 13.91 2.65
N HIS A 169 7.18 13.54 3.24
CA HIS A 169 7.24 12.59 4.35
C HIS A 169 7.70 13.29 5.62
N ALA A 170 7.12 12.91 6.76
CA ALA A 170 7.44 13.55 8.05
C ALA A 170 8.88 13.28 8.55
N VAL A 171 9.51 12.20 8.07
CA VAL A 171 10.82 11.73 8.54
C VAL A 171 11.89 11.82 7.47
N TYR A 172 11.59 11.36 6.24
CA TYR A 172 12.57 11.32 5.15
C TYR A 172 12.62 12.66 4.41
N THR A 173 13.80 13.24 4.35
CA THR A 173 14.06 14.54 3.68
C THR A 173 14.57 14.39 2.25
N ILE A 174 15.15 13.23 1.90
CA ILE A 174 15.67 12.95 0.55
C ILE A 174 14.77 11.94 -0.14
N SER A 175 14.70 10.71 0.39
CA SER A 175 13.88 9.63 -0.14
C SER A 175 13.68 8.55 0.91
N ASP A 176 12.57 7.83 0.83
CA ASP A 176 12.36 6.59 1.59
C ASP A 176 13.13 5.46 0.90
N PRO A 177 14.10 4.79 1.55
CA PRO A 177 14.86 3.71 0.93
C PRO A 177 13.99 2.55 0.44
N ARG A 178 12.82 2.35 1.04
CA ARG A 178 11.83 1.34 0.61
C ARG A 178 11.24 1.69 -0.76
N ALA A 179 11.03 2.97 -1.01
CA ALA A 179 10.50 3.45 -2.30
C ALA A 179 11.47 3.14 -3.45
N LEU A 180 12.78 3.25 -3.22
CA LEU A 180 13.80 2.93 -4.24
C LEU A 180 13.74 1.45 -4.63
N LEU A 181 13.70 0.55 -3.64
CA LEU A 181 13.61 -0.90 -3.89
C LEU A 181 12.31 -1.29 -4.61
N LEU A 182 11.17 -0.74 -4.17
CA LEU A 182 9.88 -0.99 -4.82
C LEU A 182 9.83 -0.43 -6.23
N LYS A 183 10.49 0.70 -6.49
CA LYS A 183 10.54 1.34 -7.80
C LYS A 183 11.29 0.48 -8.83
N GLU A 184 12.41 -0.15 -8.44
CA GLU A 184 13.13 -1.09 -9.29
C GLU A 184 12.24 -2.29 -9.68
N MET A 185 11.60 -2.90 -8.70
CA MET A 185 10.68 -4.02 -8.93
C MET A 185 9.48 -3.61 -9.78
N ALA A 186 8.93 -2.41 -9.56
CA ALA A 186 7.80 -1.89 -10.32
C ALA A 186 8.18 -1.64 -11.79
N ARG A 187 9.42 -1.21 -12.07
CA ARG A 187 9.93 -1.05 -13.44
C ARG A 187 9.99 -2.38 -14.18
N ASP A 188 10.53 -3.42 -13.54
CA ASP A 188 10.60 -4.74 -14.12
C ASP A 188 9.20 -5.34 -14.34
N LEU A 189 8.30 -5.13 -13.39
CA LEU A 189 6.91 -5.57 -13.50
C LEU A 189 6.16 -4.82 -14.62
N ALA A 190 6.39 -3.53 -14.77
CA ALA A 190 5.82 -2.73 -15.86
C ALA A 190 6.27 -3.26 -17.23
N ARG A 191 7.56 -3.60 -17.36
CA ARG A 191 8.12 -4.21 -18.58
C ARG A 191 7.49 -5.57 -18.87
N GLU A 192 7.37 -6.44 -17.87
CA GLU A 192 6.73 -7.75 -18.03
C GLU A 192 5.26 -7.64 -18.44
N LYS A 193 4.56 -6.61 -17.96
CA LYS A 193 3.13 -6.39 -18.21
C LYS A 193 2.84 -5.47 -19.41
N GLY A 194 3.86 -4.99 -20.14
CA GLY A 194 3.70 -4.07 -21.27
C GLY A 194 3.12 -2.71 -20.84
N ARG A 195 3.54 -2.19 -19.67
CA ARG A 195 3.06 -0.93 -19.09
C ARG A 195 4.18 0.09 -18.86
N GLU A 196 5.24 0.03 -19.67
CA GLU A 196 6.40 0.89 -19.53
C GLU A 196 6.07 2.38 -19.69
N GLU A 197 5.13 2.70 -20.57
CA GLU A 197 4.73 4.10 -20.79
C GLU A 197 4.02 4.67 -19.55
N GLU A 198 3.17 3.88 -18.90
CA GLU A 198 2.52 4.29 -17.66
C GLU A 198 3.53 4.43 -16.51
N PHE A 199 4.51 3.54 -16.46
CA PHE A 199 5.58 3.62 -15.45
C PHE A 199 6.48 4.83 -15.68
N ALA A 200 6.85 5.12 -16.92
CA ALA A 200 7.62 6.32 -17.26
C ALA A 200 6.88 7.62 -16.91
N PHE A 201 5.56 7.64 -17.11
CA PHE A 201 4.72 8.75 -16.66
C PHE A 201 4.73 8.90 -15.14
N LEU A 202 4.67 7.78 -14.39
CA LEU A 202 4.74 7.81 -12.93
C LEU A 202 6.09 8.34 -12.43
N GLU A 203 7.20 7.95 -13.06
CA GLU A 203 8.54 8.45 -12.72
C GLU A 203 8.66 9.96 -12.98
N LEU A 204 8.19 10.41 -14.14
CA LEU A 204 8.19 11.84 -14.48
C LEU A 204 7.28 12.63 -13.54
N LEU A 205 6.10 12.08 -13.21
CA LEU A 205 5.18 12.70 -12.27
C LEU A 205 5.78 12.86 -10.87
N GLU A 206 6.50 11.85 -10.37
CA GLU A 206 7.20 11.91 -9.08
C GLU A 206 8.24 13.04 -9.07
N GLU A 207 9.09 13.12 -10.09
CA GLU A 207 10.08 14.17 -10.23
C GLU A 207 9.43 15.56 -10.26
N ARG A 208 8.43 15.75 -11.14
CA ARG A 208 7.75 17.03 -11.30
C ARG A 208 6.94 17.42 -10.05
N ALA A 209 6.35 16.45 -9.36
CA ALA A 209 5.60 16.70 -8.13
C ALA A 209 6.48 17.25 -7.00
N VAL A 210 7.66 16.68 -6.80
CA VAL A 210 8.63 17.18 -5.81
C VAL A 210 9.04 18.60 -6.14
N GLU A 211 9.42 18.89 -7.40
CA GLU A 211 9.86 20.21 -7.84
C GLU A 211 8.75 21.27 -7.70
N ASN A 212 7.54 20.96 -8.17
CA ASN A 212 6.40 21.87 -8.04
C ASN A 212 6.01 22.13 -6.59
N PHE A 213 6.06 21.11 -5.72
CA PHE A 213 5.77 21.27 -4.32
C PHE A 213 6.79 22.16 -3.59
N MET A 214 8.08 21.97 -3.88
CA MET A 214 9.16 22.81 -3.35
C MET A 214 9.00 24.27 -3.76
N ASN A 215 8.75 24.51 -5.05
CA ASN A 215 8.57 25.86 -5.59
C ASN A 215 7.31 26.53 -4.99
N PHE A 216 6.23 25.79 -4.81
CA PHE A 216 4.98 26.31 -4.25
C PHE A 216 5.09 26.67 -2.76
N LYS A 217 5.85 25.90 -1.99
CA LYS A 217 6.06 26.17 -0.54
C LYS A 217 7.26 27.06 -0.21
N GLY A 218 8.00 27.52 -1.19
CA GLY A 218 9.15 28.42 -1.01
C GLY A 218 10.30 27.74 -0.27
N ASN A 219 10.79 26.60 -0.78
CA ASN A 219 11.95 25.84 -0.28
C ASN A 219 11.86 25.35 1.16
N LYS A 220 10.65 25.19 1.72
CA LYS A 220 10.45 24.57 3.03
C LYS A 220 9.84 23.18 2.84
N VAL A 221 10.68 22.22 2.55
CA VAL A 221 10.36 20.78 2.63
C VAL A 221 11.26 20.14 3.68
#